data_b4656201313f181e09bdfaf53a31617a
#
_entry.id   b4656201313f181e09bdfaf53a31617a
#
_cell.length_a   1.000
_cell.length_b   1.000
_cell.length_c   1.000
_cell.angle_alpha   90.00
_cell.angle_beta   90.00
_cell.angle_gamma   90.00
#
_symmetry.space_group_name_H-M   'P 1'
#
loop_
_entity.id
_entity.type
_entity.pdbx_description
1 polymer ?
#
loop_
_entity_poly.entity_id
_entity_poly.type
_entity_poly.pdbx_seq_one_letter_code
_entity_poly.pdbx_strand_id
1 'polypeptide(L)'
;MELFKFEPLLKQTIWGGSKIVTFKHLQSDLDNVGESWEISGVPGDESVVANGEWKGKTLNEVLAEMKDKLVGADNYQRFGNRFPLLIKFIDARQDLSIQVHPDDEIAHKQGKPMGKTEMWYVMDSDEGASLKVGLKKKITPEEYARMVDDDTICDALGNYQVKSGDCFFIPAGRIHAICSGSFIAEIQQTSDVTYRIYDYKRKDKDGNFRQLHTKEAAEAIDYTVLDDYRTDYTPVKNEATLLVSCPLFTTAVYDLTEPMTLDYSELDSFVILIAVKGEGSILTSSGDTYTFREGESVLLPATTDIVKVEGNIKFLETFV
;
A
#
# COMPACT_ATOMS: atom_id res chain seq x y z
N MET A 1 23.10 -13.74 4.06
CA MET A 1 21.65 -13.88 3.77
C MET A 1 21.26 -12.79 2.80
N GLU A 2 20.49 -13.10 1.77
CA GLU A 2 20.19 -12.19 0.68
C GLU A 2 18.85 -11.46 0.94
N LEU A 3 18.80 -10.13 0.73
CA LEU A 3 17.55 -9.42 0.64
C LEU A 3 17.00 -9.50 -0.80
N PHE A 4 15.70 -9.35 -0.97
CA PHE A 4 15.05 -9.39 -2.27
C PHE A 4 14.72 -7.98 -2.74
N LYS A 5 15.15 -7.65 -3.97
CA LYS A 5 14.65 -6.55 -4.78
C LYS A 5 13.81 -7.12 -5.91
N PHE A 6 12.82 -6.36 -6.37
CA PHE A 6 11.89 -6.81 -7.40
C PHE A 6 11.85 -5.84 -8.58
N GLU A 7 11.50 -6.37 -9.75
CA GLU A 7 11.12 -5.55 -10.91
C GLU A 7 9.76 -4.91 -10.61
N PRO A 8 9.61 -3.57 -10.73
CA PRO A 8 8.33 -2.92 -10.46
C PRO A 8 7.30 -3.24 -11.55
N LEU A 9 6.05 -3.51 -11.15
CA LEU A 9 4.95 -3.72 -12.07
C LEU A 9 4.21 -2.38 -12.27
N LEU A 10 4.46 -1.72 -13.39
CA LEU A 10 3.84 -0.43 -13.70
C LEU A 10 2.45 -0.62 -14.30
N LYS A 11 1.44 0.02 -13.71
CA LYS A 11 0.05 -0.03 -14.17
C LYS A 11 -0.38 1.34 -14.72
N GLN A 12 -0.69 1.39 -16.01
CA GLN A 12 -1.28 2.57 -16.63
C GLN A 12 -2.77 2.63 -16.30
N THR A 13 -3.24 3.78 -15.83
CA THR A 13 -4.62 4.00 -15.44
C THR A 13 -5.17 5.30 -16.03
N ILE A 14 -6.49 5.43 -16.12
CA ILE A 14 -7.12 6.64 -16.66
C ILE A 14 -6.87 7.89 -15.80
N TRP A 15 -6.51 7.71 -14.54
CA TRP A 15 -6.25 8.77 -13.56
C TRP A 15 -4.75 8.93 -13.22
N GLY A 16 -3.89 8.08 -13.80
CA GLY A 16 -2.47 8.05 -13.50
C GLY A 16 -1.69 9.26 -13.98
N GLY A 17 -0.55 9.50 -13.35
CA GLY A 17 0.38 10.60 -13.62
C GLY A 17 1.72 10.17 -14.18
N SER A 18 2.75 10.96 -13.94
CA SER A 18 4.13 10.74 -14.36
C SER A 18 5.13 10.75 -13.20
N LYS A 19 4.67 10.98 -11.95
CA LYS A 19 5.55 11.09 -10.78
C LYS A 19 6.27 9.78 -10.49
N ILE A 20 5.60 8.62 -10.66
CA ILE A 20 6.19 7.30 -10.40
C ILE A 20 7.45 7.08 -11.24
N VAL A 21 7.41 7.37 -12.54
CA VAL A 21 8.56 7.16 -13.45
C VAL A 21 9.77 7.99 -13.00
N THR A 22 9.53 9.26 -12.66
CA THR A 22 10.57 10.17 -12.17
C THR A 22 11.09 9.75 -10.80
N PHE A 23 10.21 9.45 -9.86
CA PHE A 23 10.53 9.05 -8.49
C PHE A 23 11.37 7.76 -8.44
N LYS A 24 11.06 6.81 -9.32
CA LYS A 24 11.82 5.55 -9.42
C LYS A 24 13.04 5.65 -10.33
N HIS A 25 13.37 6.81 -10.88
CA HIS A 25 14.47 7.03 -11.82
C HIS A 25 14.44 6.07 -13.03
N LEU A 26 13.24 5.72 -13.51
CA LEU A 26 13.09 4.80 -14.63
C LEU A 26 13.30 5.51 -15.97
N GLN A 27 13.94 4.79 -16.90
CA GLN A 27 14.02 5.21 -18.30
C GLN A 27 12.78 4.64 -19.02
N SER A 28 11.70 5.41 -19.01
CA SER A 28 10.42 4.97 -19.59
C SER A 28 9.68 6.15 -20.20
N ASP A 29 9.11 5.93 -21.37
CA ASP A 29 8.22 6.87 -22.06
C ASP A 29 6.73 6.63 -21.68
N LEU A 30 6.47 5.77 -20.67
CA LEU A 30 5.11 5.51 -20.21
C LEU A 30 4.55 6.76 -19.53
N ASP A 31 3.40 7.18 -20.00
CA ASP A 31 2.56 8.18 -19.37
C ASP A 31 1.36 7.51 -18.67
N ASN A 32 0.66 8.26 -17.82
CA ASN A 32 -0.50 7.76 -17.08
C ASN A 32 -0.20 6.53 -16.20
N VAL A 33 1.01 6.44 -15.64
CA VAL A 33 1.37 5.40 -14.67
C VAL A 33 0.73 5.76 -13.34
N GLY A 34 -0.41 5.15 -13.04
CA GLY A 34 -1.15 5.42 -11.80
C GLY A 34 -0.65 4.60 -10.62
N GLU A 35 -0.18 3.37 -10.87
CA GLU A 35 0.34 2.50 -9.82
C GLU A 35 1.66 1.86 -10.23
N SER A 36 2.55 1.71 -9.24
CA SER A 36 3.71 0.82 -9.29
C SER A 36 3.57 -0.21 -8.17
N TRP A 37 3.37 -1.47 -8.54
CA TRP A 37 3.32 -2.56 -7.57
C TRP A 37 4.75 -3.00 -7.29
N GLU A 38 5.18 -2.75 -6.07
CA GLU A 38 6.56 -2.95 -5.63
C GLU A 38 6.82 -4.37 -5.17
N ILE A 39 5.90 -4.91 -4.35
CA ILE A 39 5.94 -6.28 -3.83
C ILE A 39 4.53 -6.83 -3.93
N SER A 40 4.33 -7.82 -4.80
CA SER A 40 3.03 -8.39 -5.11
C SER A 40 3.08 -9.91 -5.20
N GLY A 41 2.20 -10.58 -4.44
CA GLY A 41 1.89 -11.99 -4.59
C GLY A 41 0.53 -12.24 -5.28
N VAL A 42 -0.07 -11.22 -5.91
CA VAL A 42 -1.36 -11.35 -6.61
C VAL A 42 -1.19 -12.25 -7.83
N PRO A 43 -1.97 -13.34 -7.96
CA PRO A 43 -1.85 -14.26 -9.09
C PRO A 43 -2.03 -13.56 -10.46
N GLY A 44 -1.05 -13.73 -11.34
CA GLY A 44 -0.98 -13.09 -12.65
C GLY A 44 -0.28 -11.71 -12.66
N ASP A 45 -0.04 -11.15 -11.49
CA ASP A 45 0.67 -9.90 -11.26
C ASP A 45 1.71 -10.04 -10.13
N GLU A 46 2.39 -11.18 -10.09
CA GLU A 46 3.43 -11.45 -9.11
C GLU A 46 4.70 -10.64 -9.41
N SER A 47 5.31 -10.07 -8.38
CA SER A 47 6.62 -9.45 -8.50
C SER A 47 7.70 -10.46 -8.85
N VAL A 48 8.61 -10.09 -9.74
CA VAL A 48 9.75 -10.91 -10.18
C VAL A 48 11.01 -10.42 -9.47
N VAL A 49 11.76 -11.33 -8.88
CA VAL A 49 13.02 -11.03 -8.19
C VAL A 49 14.06 -10.50 -9.17
N ALA A 50 14.67 -9.37 -8.84
CA ALA A 50 15.62 -8.65 -9.69
C ALA A 50 17.10 -8.96 -9.38
N ASN A 51 17.40 -9.54 -8.21
CA ASN A 51 18.77 -9.76 -7.73
C ASN A 51 19.02 -11.20 -7.30
N GLY A 52 20.31 -11.53 -7.08
CA GLY A 52 20.80 -12.73 -6.44
C GLY A 52 20.49 -14.04 -7.14
N GLU A 53 20.56 -15.13 -6.38
CA GLU A 53 20.33 -16.49 -6.89
C GLU A 53 18.88 -16.76 -7.32
N TRP A 54 17.94 -15.99 -6.77
CA TRP A 54 16.50 -16.08 -7.07
C TRP A 54 16.07 -15.23 -8.24
N LYS A 55 16.98 -14.50 -8.88
CA LYS A 55 16.66 -13.59 -9.99
C LYS A 55 15.85 -14.31 -11.08
N GLY A 56 14.74 -13.67 -11.46
CA GLY A 56 13.83 -14.17 -12.49
C GLY A 56 12.70 -15.06 -11.96
N LYS A 57 12.73 -15.49 -10.68
CA LYS A 57 11.61 -16.19 -10.06
C LYS A 57 10.56 -15.19 -9.57
N THR A 58 9.31 -15.60 -9.59
CA THR A 58 8.22 -14.82 -8.99
C THR A 58 8.26 -14.93 -7.45
N LEU A 59 7.70 -13.95 -6.76
CA LEU A 59 7.56 -13.97 -5.29
C LEU A 59 6.84 -15.24 -4.81
N ASN A 60 5.81 -15.70 -5.54
CA ASN A 60 5.07 -16.90 -5.18
C ASN A 60 5.91 -18.18 -5.35
N GLU A 61 6.80 -18.25 -6.36
CA GLU A 61 7.75 -19.36 -6.50
C GLU A 61 8.77 -19.35 -5.37
N VAL A 62 9.31 -18.19 -4.99
CA VAL A 62 10.20 -18.04 -3.84
C VAL A 62 9.51 -18.50 -2.55
N LEU A 63 8.27 -18.04 -2.31
CA LEU A 63 7.48 -18.42 -1.14
C LEU A 63 7.22 -19.92 -1.11
N ALA A 64 6.90 -20.56 -2.22
CA ALA A 64 6.66 -22.02 -2.30
C ALA A 64 7.89 -22.83 -1.93
N GLU A 65 9.10 -22.33 -2.23
CA GLU A 65 10.37 -22.99 -1.91
C GLU A 65 10.85 -22.69 -0.48
N MET A 66 10.84 -21.40 -0.07
CA MET A 66 11.36 -20.96 1.23
C MET A 66 10.38 -21.14 2.38
N LYS A 67 9.06 -21.06 2.10
CA LYS A 67 7.97 -21.25 3.08
C LYS A 67 8.11 -20.31 4.30
N ASP A 68 8.12 -20.91 5.50
CA ASP A 68 8.30 -20.24 6.78
C ASP A 68 9.62 -19.47 6.89
N LYS A 69 10.66 -19.87 6.18
CA LYS A 69 11.93 -19.14 6.13
C LYS A 69 11.79 -17.77 5.45
N LEU A 70 10.83 -17.61 4.54
CA LEU A 70 10.56 -16.33 3.91
C LEU A 70 9.65 -15.47 4.79
N VAL A 71 8.53 -16.03 5.28
CA VAL A 71 7.46 -15.21 5.86
C VAL A 71 7.29 -15.37 7.38
N GLY A 72 7.98 -16.29 8.04
CA GLY A 72 7.78 -16.66 9.44
C GLY A 72 6.82 -17.84 9.59
N ALA A 73 6.93 -18.56 10.69
CA ALA A 73 6.18 -19.78 10.94
C ALA A 73 4.68 -19.50 11.10
N ASP A 74 4.33 -18.48 11.90
CA ASP A 74 2.94 -18.09 12.12
C ASP A 74 2.28 -17.59 10.83
N ASN A 75 2.97 -16.75 10.06
CA ASN A 75 2.48 -16.27 8.79
C ASN A 75 2.32 -17.39 7.76
N TYR A 76 3.26 -18.33 7.69
CA TYR A 76 3.11 -19.46 6.79
C TYR A 76 1.93 -20.36 7.19
N GLN A 77 1.69 -20.53 8.49
CA GLN A 77 0.52 -21.27 8.98
C GLN A 77 -0.80 -20.56 8.61
N ARG A 78 -0.86 -19.22 8.69
CA ARG A 78 -2.06 -18.43 8.39
C ARG A 78 -2.36 -18.33 6.90
N PHE A 79 -1.34 -18.10 6.08
CA PHE A 79 -1.49 -17.72 4.67
C PHE A 79 -1.02 -18.79 3.68
N GLY A 80 -0.27 -19.80 4.12
CA GLY A 80 0.29 -20.83 3.25
C GLY A 80 1.19 -20.23 2.18
N ASN A 81 0.97 -20.64 0.93
CA ASN A 81 1.72 -20.11 -0.23
C ASN A 81 1.14 -18.79 -0.79
N ARG A 82 0.50 -17.98 0.04
CA ARG A 82 0.04 -16.65 -0.32
C ARG A 82 0.84 -15.61 0.45
N PHE A 83 1.56 -14.74 -0.25
CA PHE A 83 2.25 -13.62 0.37
C PHE A 83 1.20 -12.62 0.91
N PRO A 84 1.26 -12.19 2.19
CA PRO A 84 0.13 -11.52 2.82
C PRO A 84 -0.06 -10.06 2.44
N LEU A 85 0.98 -9.36 1.96
CA LEU A 85 0.94 -7.92 1.68
C LEU A 85 1.17 -7.60 0.20
N LEU A 86 0.56 -6.52 -0.24
CA LEU A 86 0.80 -5.86 -1.51
C LEU A 86 1.24 -4.41 -1.23
N ILE A 87 2.39 -4.03 -1.77
CA ILE A 87 2.99 -2.70 -1.62
C ILE A 87 2.90 -1.96 -2.94
N LYS A 88 2.42 -0.71 -2.90
CA LYS A 88 2.29 0.12 -4.10
C LYS A 88 2.77 1.54 -3.87
N PHE A 89 3.20 2.18 -4.95
CA PHE A 89 3.17 3.62 -5.09
C PHE A 89 2.01 4.02 -5.99
N ILE A 90 1.29 5.07 -5.61
CA ILE A 90 0.11 5.57 -6.34
C ILE A 90 0.32 7.05 -6.67
N ASP A 91 0.20 7.40 -7.95
CA ASP A 91 0.27 8.76 -8.47
C ASP A 91 -1.09 9.16 -9.06
N ALA A 92 -1.84 9.95 -8.31
CA ALA A 92 -3.16 10.41 -8.67
C ALA A 92 -3.10 11.76 -9.40
N ARG A 93 -2.99 11.77 -10.73
CA ARG A 93 -3.18 12.99 -11.53
C ARG A 93 -4.63 13.44 -11.57
N GLN A 94 -5.58 12.51 -11.45
CA GLN A 94 -7.01 12.76 -11.33
C GLN A 94 -7.56 11.98 -10.13
N ASP A 95 -8.74 12.37 -9.66
CA ASP A 95 -9.39 11.65 -8.56
C ASP A 95 -9.60 10.17 -8.90
N LEU A 96 -9.25 9.28 -8.00
CA LEU A 96 -9.67 7.89 -8.06
C LEU A 96 -11.18 7.78 -7.73
N SER A 97 -11.81 6.68 -8.11
CA SER A 97 -13.21 6.43 -7.76
C SER A 97 -13.43 6.44 -6.25
N ILE A 98 -14.61 6.87 -5.81
CA ILE A 98 -15.08 6.58 -4.46
C ILE A 98 -15.28 5.06 -4.38
N GLN A 99 -14.72 4.44 -3.35
CA GLN A 99 -14.69 2.99 -3.21
C GLN A 99 -14.69 2.54 -1.75
N VAL A 100 -14.96 1.26 -1.56
CA VAL A 100 -14.80 0.55 -0.29
C VAL A 100 -14.28 -0.85 -0.58
N HIS A 101 -13.61 -1.44 0.40
CA HIS A 101 -13.12 -2.81 0.32
C HIS A 101 -13.81 -3.70 1.36
N PRO A 102 -14.10 -4.97 1.04
CA PRO A 102 -14.63 -5.92 1.99
C PRO A 102 -13.59 -6.34 3.02
N ASP A 103 -14.03 -6.81 4.18
CA ASP A 103 -13.23 -7.62 5.07
C ASP A 103 -13.08 -9.07 4.55
N ASP A 104 -12.29 -9.89 5.26
CA ASP A 104 -12.05 -11.29 4.86
C ASP A 104 -13.35 -12.11 4.85
N GLU A 105 -14.29 -11.85 5.77
CA GLU A 105 -15.54 -12.59 5.86
C GLU A 105 -16.44 -12.32 4.65
N ILE A 106 -16.62 -11.05 4.29
CA ILE A 106 -17.41 -10.64 3.11
C ILE A 106 -16.71 -11.12 1.82
N ALA A 107 -15.38 -10.96 1.74
CA ALA A 107 -14.61 -11.42 0.61
C ALA A 107 -14.77 -12.91 0.36
N HIS A 108 -14.63 -13.74 1.39
CA HIS A 108 -14.78 -15.19 1.29
C HIS A 108 -16.22 -15.62 0.89
N LYS A 109 -17.26 -14.97 1.42
CA LYS A 109 -18.67 -15.21 1.01
C LYS A 109 -18.87 -14.96 -0.49
N GLN A 110 -18.07 -14.07 -1.07
CA GLN A 110 -18.14 -13.73 -2.50
C GLN A 110 -17.10 -14.49 -3.34
N GLY A 111 -16.47 -15.53 -2.78
CA GLY A 111 -15.48 -16.34 -3.48
C GLY A 111 -14.16 -15.63 -3.75
N LYS A 112 -13.86 -14.54 -3.03
CA LYS A 112 -12.59 -13.83 -3.08
C LYS A 112 -11.64 -14.36 -2.02
N PRO A 113 -10.34 -14.36 -2.28
CA PRO A 113 -9.37 -15.00 -1.39
C PRO A 113 -9.12 -14.25 -0.08
N MET A 114 -9.31 -12.92 -0.06
CA MET A 114 -8.91 -12.04 1.03
C MET A 114 -9.65 -10.71 0.94
N GLY A 115 -9.90 -10.09 2.08
CA GLY A 115 -10.34 -8.70 2.18
C GLY A 115 -9.25 -7.72 1.81
N LYS A 116 -9.51 -6.42 2.01
CA LYS A 116 -8.52 -5.39 1.70
C LYS A 116 -8.56 -4.29 2.77
N THR A 117 -7.79 -4.51 3.82
CA THR A 117 -7.38 -3.47 4.78
C THR A 117 -6.07 -2.87 4.30
N GLU A 118 -5.95 -1.55 4.36
CA GLU A 118 -4.81 -0.82 3.84
C GLU A 118 -4.42 0.36 4.73
N MET A 119 -3.28 0.93 4.48
CA MET A 119 -2.87 2.23 4.98
C MET A 119 -2.20 3.05 3.87
N TRP A 120 -2.29 4.35 4.01
CA TRP A 120 -1.65 5.31 3.11
C TRP A 120 -0.65 6.18 3.85
N TYR A 121 0.53 6.32 3.27
CA TYR A 121 1.52 7.32 3.66
C TYR A 121 1.69 8.32 2.52
N VAL A 122 1.40 9.59 2.74
CA VAL A 122 1.55 10.64 1.74
C VAL A 122 3.03 10.96 1.57
N MET A 123 3.60 10.59 0.43
CA MET A 123 5.00 10.86 0.11
C MET A 123 5.18 12.28 -0.38
N ASP A 124 4.27 12.75 -1.24
CA ASP A 124 4.24 14.10 -1.80
C ASP A 124 2.81 14.50 -2.14
N SER A 125 2.55 15.81 -2.27
CA SER A 125 1.25 16.33 -2.65
C SER A 125 1.37 17.66 -3.37
N ASP A 126 0.55 17.85 -4.41
CA ASP A 126 0.40 19.14 -5.06
C ASP A 126 -0.41 20.11 -4.18
N GLU A 127 -0.35 21.41 -4.48
CA GLU A 127 -1.17 22.39 -3.78
C GLU A 127 -2.67 22.06 -3.94
N GLY A 128 -3.39 21.98 -2.83
CA GLY A 128 -4.81 21.64 -2.82
C GLY A 128 -5.13 20.15 -2.90
N ALA A 129 -4.13 19.27 -2.96
CA ALA A 129 -4.34 17.84 -2.94
C ALA A 129 -5.09 17.40 -1.67
N SER A 130 -5.95 16.40 -1.81
CA SER A 130 -6.75 15.91 -0.69
C SER A 130 -7.01 14.41 -0.78
N LEU A 131 -7.44 13.83 0.33
CA LEU A 131 -7.97 12.48 0.41
C LEU A 131 -9.39 12.51 0.96
N LYS A 132 -10.26 11.66 0.44
CA LYS A 132 -11.58 11.42 1.03
C LYS A 132 -11.51 10.16 1.87
N VAL A 133 -11.80 10.28 3.18
CA VAL A 133 -11.69 9.16 4.11
C VAL A 133 -12.86 9.18 5.08
N GLY A 134 -13.59 8.06 5.11
CA GLY A 134 -14.70 7.83 6.03
C GLY A 134 -15.88 8.76 5.84
N LEU A 135 -16.89 8.56 6.66
CA LEU A 135 -18.12 9.37 6.69
C LEU A 135 -17.94 10.57 7.64
N LYS A 136 -18.24 11.79 7.18
CA LYS A 136 -18.25 12.99 8.04
C LYS A 136 -19.60 13.24 8.74
N LYS A 137 -20.62 12.47 8.38
CA LYS A 137 -21.95 12.49 8.97
C LYS A 137 -22.55 11.11 8.98
N LYS A 138 -23.38 10.82 9.96
CA LYS A 138 -24.12 9.57 10.04
C LYS A 138 -25.14 9.49 8.89
N ILE A 139 -25.11 8.39 8.14
CA ILE A 139 -26.10 8.06 7.09
C ILE A 139 -26.54 6.62 7.29
N THR A 140 -27.75 6.30 6.81
CA THR A 140 -28.25 4.92 6.76
C THR A 140 -27.93 4.25 5.43
N PRO A 141 -28.01 2.92 5.29
CA PRO A 141 -27.87 2.25 4.01
C PRO A 141 -28.85 2.76 2.93
N GLU A 142 -30.07 3.15 3.33
CA GLU A 142 -31.07 3.73 2.40
C GLU A 142 -30.67 5.15 1.98
N GLU A 143 -30.09 5.93 2.87
CA GLU A 143 -29.55 7.25 2.54
C GLU A 143 -28.33 7.14 1.63
N TYR A 144 -27.44 6.18 1.90
CA TYR A 144 -26.33 5.85 1.01
C TYR A 144 -26.83 5.55 -0.41
N ALA A 145 -27.81 4.63 -0.56
CA ALA A 145 -28.34 4.27 -1.86
C ALA A 145 -28.90 5.50 -2.62
N ARG A 146 -29.67 6.36 -1.94
CA ARG A 146 -30.18 7.61 -2.54
C ARG A 146 -29.04 8.56 -2.95
N MET A 147 -28.03 8.72 -2.08
CA MET A 147 -26.89 9.62 -2.39
C MET A 147 -26.06 9.14 -3.57
N VAL A 148 -25.97 7.82 -3.78
CA VAL A 148 -25.34 7.25 -4.97
C VAL A 148 -26.18 7.53 -6.22
N ASP A 149 -27.50 7.31 -6.16
CA ASP A 149 -28.40 7.55 -7.28
C ASP A 149 -28.45 9.04 -7.68
N ASP A 150 -28.36 9.93 -6.70
CA ASP A 150 -28.39 11.40 -6.87
C ASP A 150 -27.00 12.00 -7.16
N ASP A 151 -25.93 11.21 -7.30
CA ASP A 151 -24.53 11.65 -7.47
C ASP A 151 -24.00 12.53 -6.32
N THR A 152 -24.53 12.41 -5.12
CA THR A 152 -24.21 13.27 -3.95
C THR A 152 -23.39 12.55 -2.87
N ILE A 153 -22.97 11.32 -3.11
CA ILE A 153 -22.23 10.52 -2.11
C ILE A 153 -20.95 11.21 -1.61
N CYS A 154 -20.30 12.01 -2.45
CA CYS A 154 -19.14 12.80 -2.06
C CYS A 154 -19.42 13.76 -0.90
N ASP A 155 -20.68 14.23 -0.74
CA ASP A 155 -21.09 15.16 0.31
C ASP A 155 -21.19 14.48 1.69
N ALA A 156 -21.15 13.17 1.74
CA ALA A 156 -21.13 12.40 2.99
C ALA A 156 -19.71 12.13 3.52
N LEU A 157 -18.67 12.33 2.70
CA LEU A 157 -17.31 11.93 3.01
C LEU A 157 -16.50 13.01 3.71
N GLY A 158 -15.62 12.61 4.62
CA GLY A 158 -14.54 13.45 5.13
C GLY A 158 -13.58 13.82 3.99
N ASN A 159 -13.17 15.09 3.93
CA ASN A 159 -12.20 15.57 2.95
C ASN A 159 -11.02 16.21 3.67
N TYR A 160 -9.84 15.64 3.49
CA TYR A 160 -8.62 15.99 4.20
C TYR A 160 -7.61 16.60 3.22
N GLN A 161 -7.29 17.88 3.38
CA GLN A 161 -6.10 18.44 2.72
C GLN A 161 -4.87 17.73 3.24
N VAL A 162 -3.98 17.31 2.35
CA VAL A 162 -2.83 16.48 2.71
C VAL A 162 -1.49 17.11 2.35
N LYS A 163 -0.47 16.68 3.07
CA LYS A 163 0.94 17.03 2.87
C LYS A 163 1.82 15.80 3.09
N SER A 164 3.05 15.88 2.60
CA SER A 164 4.05 14.83 2.85
C SER A 164 4.17 14.52 4.34
N GLY A 165 4.12 13.24 4.67
CA GLY A 165 4.12 12.71 6.02
C GLY A 165 2.74 12.44 6.62
N ASP A 166 1.64 12.90 6.01
CA ASP A 166 0.31 12.51 6.51
C ASP A 166 0.10 11.01 6.32
N CYS A 167 -0.56 10.39 7.30
CA CYS A 167 -0.84 8.97 7.32
C CYS A 167 -2.33 8.71 7.60
N PHE A 168 -2.89 7.71 6.92
CA PHE A 168 -4.28 7.28 7.10
C PHE A 168 -4.36 5.76 7.17
N PHE A 169 -5.02 5.24 8.20
CA PHE A 169 -5.38 3.84 8.29
C PHE A 169 -6.76 3.62 7.69
N ILE A 170 -6.87 2.75 6.70
CA ILE A 170 -8.08 2.45 5.93
C ILE A 170 -8.46 0.97 6.16
N PRO A 171 -9.05 0.61 7.30
CA PRO A 171 -9.56 -0.76 7.48
C PRO A 171 -10.65 -1.07 6.45
N ALA A 172 -10.81 -2.35 6.15
CA ALA A 172 -11.95 -2.83 5.37
C ALA A 172 -13.26 -2.20 5.87
N GLY A 173 -14.16 -1.87 4.96
CA GLY A 173 -15.41 -1.17 5.26
C GLY A 173 -15.32 0.35 5.27
N ARG A 174 -14.14 0.95 5.32
CA ARG A 174 -14.00 2.41 5.30
C ARG A 174 -14.10 2.93 3.87
N ILE A 175 -15.14 3.73 3.60
CA ILE A 175 -15.33 4.40 2.31
C ILE A 175 -14.25 5.46 2.12
N HIS A 176 -13.63 5.50 0.91
CA HIS A 176 -12.49 6.38 0.68
C HIS A 176 -12.27 6.70 -0.80
N ALA A 177 -11.41 7.69 -1.08
CA ALA A 177 -10.83 7.95 -2.39
C ALA A 177 -9.54 8.75 -2.27
N ILE A 178 -8.57 8.46 -3.13
CA ILE A 178 -7.39 9.27 -3.36
C ILE A 178 -7.76 10.34 -4.38
N CYS A 179 -7.60 11.62 -4.02
CA CYS A 179 -7.91 12.73 -4.93
C CYS A 179 -6.66 13.21 -5.66
N SER A 180 -6.91 13.96 -6.73
CA SER A 180 -5.89 14.52 -7.62
C SER A 180 -4.78 15.24 -6.86
N GLY A 181 -3.54 15.09 -7.35
CA GLY A 181 -2.34 15.72 -6.79
C GLY A 181 -1.67 14.91 -5.67
N SER A 182 -2.28 13.83 -5.20
CA SER A 182 -1.73 12.98 -4.14
C SER A 182 -0.76 11.96 -4.70
N PHE A 183 0.41 11.80 -4.04
CA PHE A 183 1.39 10.76 -4.31
C PHE A 183 1.65 9.98 -3.03
N ILE A 184 1.28 8.71 -3.01
CA ILE A 184 1.25 7.91 -1.78
C ILE A 184 1.97 6.57 -1.89
N ALA A 185 2.47 6.07 -0.76
CA ALA A 185 2.79 4.66 -0.56
C ALA A 185 1.59 3.99 0.09
N GLU A 186 1.10 2.91 -0.53
CA GLU A 186 0.00 2.08 -0.03
C GLU A 186 0.54 0.73 0.41
N ILE A 187 0.22 0.36 1.66
CA ILE A 187 0.50 -0.94 2.25
C ILE A 187 -0.85 -1.60 2.51
N GLN A 188 -1.09 -2.78 1.93
CA GLN A 188 -2.39 -3.45 1.98
C GLN A 188 -2.27 -4.97 2.03
N GLN A 189 -3.36 -5.63 2.40
CA GLN A 189 -3.51 -7.08 2.17
C GLN A 189 -3.37 -7.40 0.67
N THR A 190 -2.89 -8.60 0.35
CA THR A 190 -2.75 -9.09 -1.04
C THR A 190 -4.12 -9.34 -1.66
N SER A 191 -4.77 -8.26 -2.06
CA SER A 191 -6.10 -8.25 -2.67
C SER A 191 -6.23 -7.10 -3.67
N ASP A 192 -6.90 -7.35 -4.77
CA ASP A 192 -7.27 -6.35 -5.79
C ASP A 192 -8.78 -6.03 -5.80
N VAL A 193 -9.51 -6.53 -4.80
CA VAL A 193 -10.96 -6.37 -4.70
C VAL A 193 -11.34 -4.93 -4.39
N THR A 194 -12.12 -4.31 -5.29
CA THR A 194 -12.60 -2.95 -5.14
C THR A 194 -14.08 -2.86 -5.45
N TYR A 195 -14.88 -2.42 -4.47
CA TYR A 195 -16.27 -2.05 -4.71
C TYR A 195 -16.35 -0.57 -5.03
N ARG A 196 -16.42 -0.28 -6.34
CA ARG A 196 -16.53 1.08 -6.85
C ARG A 196 -17.93 1.59 -6.66
N ILE A 197 -18.06 2.73 -5.94
CA ILE A 197 -19.31 3.37 -5.58
C ILE A 197 -19.66 4.47 -6.58
N TYR A 198 -18.68 5.33 -6.89
CA TYR A 198 -18.86 6.47 -7.78
C TYR A 198 -17.58 6.76 -8.55
N ASP A 199 -17.67 7.05 -9.83
CA ASP A 199 -16.52 7.26 -10.72
C ASP A 199 -16.63 8.53 -11.57
N TYR A 200 -17.30 9.55 -11.08
CA TYR A 200 -17.41 10.87 -11.73
C TYR A 200 -17.94 10.79 -13.17
N LYS A 201 -18.69 9.73 -13.50
CA LYS A 201 -19.19 9.46 -14.87
C LYS A 201 -18.10 9.49 -15.95
N ARG A 202 -16.87 9.08 -15.57
CA ARG A 202 -15.75 8.99 -16.50
C ARG A 202 -15.92 7.77 -17.42
N LYS A 203 -15.49 7.97 -18.65
CA LYS A 203 -15.42 6.90 -19.65
C LYS A 203 -13.97 6.47 -19.84
N ASP A 204 -13.78 5.19 -20.08
CA ASP A 204 -12.51 4.65 -20.52
C ASP A 204 -12.19 5.06 -21.97
N LYS A 205 -11.04 4.61 -22.48
CA LYS A 205 -10.60 4.87 -23.87
C LYS A 205 -11.56 4.33 -24.94
N ASP A 206 -12.37 3.35 -24.59
CA ASP A 206 -13.33 2.71 -25.48
C ASP A 206 -14.74 3.33 -25.36
N GLY A 207 -14.89 4.39 -24.54
CA GLY A 207 -16.12 5.12 -24.33
C GLY A 207 -17.08 4.49 -23.31
N ASN A 208 -16.65 3.47 -22.58
CA ASN A 208 -17.46 2.75 -21.60
C ASN A 208 -17.28 3.33 -20.19
N PHE A 209 -18.36 3.27 -19.39
CA PHE A 209 -18.27 3.55 -17.96
C PHE A 209 -17.68 2.33 -17.24
N ARG A 210 -16.82 2.56 -16.23
CA ARG A 210 -16.37 1.48 -15.35
C ARG A 210 -17.55 0.96 -14.53
N GLN A 211 -17.57 -0.35 -14.31
CA GLN A 211 -18.60 -0.99 -13.49
C GLN A 211 -18.64 -0.42 -12.07
N LEU A 212 -19.83 -0.14 -11.57
CA LEU A 212 -20.09 0.20 -10.19
C LEU A 212 -20.58 -1.04 -9.42
N HIS A 213 -20.28 -1.10 -8.12
CA HIS A 213 -20.58 -2.21 -7.21
C HIS A 213 -21.36 -1.68 -6.01
N THR A 214 -22.41 -0.90 -6.28
CA THR A 214 -23.11 -0.11 -5.24
C THR A 214 -23.82 -0.96 -4.19
N LYS A 215 -24.28 -2.17 -4.56
CA LYS A 215 -24.92 -3.12 -3.63
C LYS A 215 -23.88 -3.81 -2.75
N GLU A 216 -22.83 -4.33 -3.34
CA GLU A 216 -21.72 -4.97 -2.62
C GLU A 216 -21.04 -3.97 -1.68
N ALA A 217 -20.92 -2.73 -2.11
CA ALA A 217 -20.41 -1.64 -1.28
C ALA A 217 -21.30 -1.36 -0.07
N ALA A 218 -22.63 -1.33 -0.26
CA ALA A 218 -23.57 -1.11 0.84
C ALA A 218 -23.45 -2.15 1.96
N GLU A 219 -23.14 -3.41 1.61
CA GLU A 219 -22.91 -4.51 2.56
C GLU A 219 -21.54 -4.39 3.26
N ALA A 220 -20.54 -3.82 2.57
CA ALA A 220 -19.19 -3.72 3.08
C ALA A 220 -18.93 -2.45 3.91
N ILE A 221 -19.68 -1.36 3.70
CA ILE A 221 -19.45 -0.08 4.37
C ILE A 221 -19.63 -0.18 5.89
N ASP A 222 -18.60 0.26 6.62
CA ASP A 222 -18.73 0.63 8.03
C ASP A 222 -19.30 2.05 8.13
N TYR A 223 -20.56 2.15 8.58
CA TYR A 223 -21.29 3.41 8.72
C TYR A 223 -20.94 4.20 9.98
N THR A 224 -19.91 3.77 10.74
CA THR A 224 -19.42 4.50 11.90
C THR A 224 -18.73 5.81 11.46
N VAL A 225 -19.03 6.88 12.19
CA VAL A 225 -18.41 8.19 11.98
C VAL A 225 -17.38 8.42 13.07
N LEU A 226 -16.16 8.77 12.67
CA LEU A 226 -15.09 9.21 13.58
C LEU A 226 -14.90 10.72 13.48
N ASP A 227 -14.38 11.32 14.54
CA ASP A 227 -14.08 12.76 14.57
C ASP A 227 -12.92 13.12 13.64
N ASP A 228 -11.91 12.25 13.55
CA ASP A 228 -10.79 12.36 12.60
C ASP A 228 -10.38 10.96 12.13
N TYR A 229 -9.99 10.87 10.87
CA TYR A 229 -9.50 9.63 10.23
C TYR A 229 -8.00 9.65 9.98
N ARG A 230 -7.33 10.78 10.23
CA ARG A 230 -5.88 10.90 10.10
C ARG A 230 -5.21 10.18 11.26
N THR A 231 -4.16 9.42 10.98
CA THR A 231 -3.30 8.85 12.01
C THR A 231 -2.50 9.97 12.66
N ASP A 232 -2.66 10.14 13.96
CA ASP A 232 -1.88 11.11 14.76
C ASP A 232 -0.56 10.47 15.17
N TYR A 233 0.55 11.09 14.77
CA TYR A 233 1.89 10.65 15.13
C TYR A 233 2.88 11.83 15.07
N THR A 234 3.96 11.74 15.80
CA THR A 234 5.05 12.73 15.76
C THR A 234 6.33 12.04 15.34
N PRO A 235 6.85 12.33 14.14
CA PRO A 235 8.07 11.67 13.66
C PRO A 235 9.27 12.12 14.49
N VAL A 236 10.14 11.17 14.85
CA VAL A 236 11.40 11.40 15.58
C VAL A 236 12.56 11.00 14.68
N LYS A 237 13.61 11.84 14.62
CA LYS A 237 14.82 11.53 13.87
C LYS A 237 15.59 10.40 14.50
N ASN A 238 16.10 9.49 13.67
CA ASN A 238 16.92 8.35 14.09
C ASN A 238 16.24 7.42 15.11
N GLU A 239 14.90 7.34 15.04
CA GLU A 239 14.09 6.44 15.84
C GLU A 239 12.93 5.88 15.02
N ALA A 240 12.43 4.70 15.39
CA ALA A 240 11.20 4.16 14.86
C ALA A 240 10.00 4.96 15.36
N THR A 241 9.15 5.41 14.46
CA THR A 241 7.86 6.02 14.84
C THR A 241 6.73 5.17 14.30
N LEU A 242 5.96 4.57 15.21
CA LEU A 242 4.81 3.73 14.85
C LEU A 242 3.74 4.56 14.13
N LEU A 243 3.26 4.06 13.01
CA LEU A 243 2.16 4.63 12.22
C LEU A 243 0.87 3.85 12.39
N VAL A 244 0.92 2.56 12.14
CA VAL A 244 -0.24 1.65 12.20
C VAL A 244 0.20 0.33 12.81
N SER A 245 -0.62 -0.22 13.71
CA SER A 245 -0.51 -1.60 14.17
C SER A 245 -1.90 -2.22 14.20
N CYS A 246 -2.10 -3.29 13.44
CA CYS A 246 -3.35 -4.02 13.37
C CYS A 246 -3.07 -5.52 13.21
N PRO A 247 -4.09 -6.41 13.28
CA PRO A 247 -3.88 -7.86 13.15
C PRO A 247 -3.33 -8.33 11.80
N LEU A 248 -3.23 -7.43 10.81
CA LEU A 248 -2.86 -7.75 9.43
C LEU A 248 -1.47 -7.22 9.06
N PHE A 249 -1.02 -6.14 9.71
CA PHE A 249 0.33 -5.59 9.55
C PHE A 249 0.64 -4.55 10.62
N THR A 250 1.92 -4.35 10.86
CA THR A 250 2.47 -3.24 11.63
C THR A 250 3.37 -2.42 10.72
N THR A 251 3.25 -1.09 10.76
CA THR A 251 4.08 -0.18 9.96
C THR A 251 4.62 0.95 10.82
N ALA A 252 5.92 1.21 10.70
CA ALA A 252 6.62 2.34 11.30
C ALA A 252 7.33 3.19 10.24
N VAL A 253 7.60 4.45 10.55
CA VAL A 253 8.44 5.33 9.72
C VAL A 253 9.76 5.61 10.44
N TYR A 254 10.83 5.59 9.67
CA TYR A 254 12.18 6.00 10.07
C TYR A 254 12.61 7.21 9.25
N ASP A 255 13.29 8.15 9.88
CA ASP A 255 13.88 9.33 9.23
C ASP A 255 15.33 9.47 9.72
N LEU A 256 16.23 8.77 9.04
CA LEU A 256 17.62 8.61 9.46
C LEU A 256 18.53 9.69 8.88
N THR A 257 19.42 10.19 9.74
CA THR A 257 20.58 11.00 9.41
C THR A 257 21.88 10.39 9.96
N GLU A 258 21.73 9.32 10.75
CA GLU A 258 22.81 8.54 11.36
C GLU A 258 22.57 7.05 11.09
N PRO A 259 23.65 6.23 11.06
CA PRO A 259 23.50 4.79 10.90
C PRO A 259 22.69 4.15 12.01
N MET A 260 21.77 3.25 11.63
CA MET A 260 20.92 2.52 12.59
C MET A 260 21.02 1.02 12.35
N THR A 261 21.14 0.28 13.43
CA THR A 261 21.02 -1.19 13.42
C THR A 261 19.58 -1.55 13.74
N LEU A 262 18.97 -2.34 12.86
CA LEU A 262 17.63 -2.90 13.01
C LEU A 262 17.80 -4.38 13.38
N ASP A 263 17.27 -4.77 14.54
CA ASP A 263 17.37 -6.11 15.08
C ASP A 263 16.00 -6.81 14.98
N TYR A 264 15.93 -7.86 14.19
CA TYR A 264 14.75 -8.67 13.91
C TYR A 264 14.85 -10.08 14.48
N SER A 265 15.88 -10.39 15.30
CA SER A 265 16.17 -11.73 15.81
C SER A 265 15.02 -12.38 16.58
N GLU A 266 14.15 -11.59 17.19
CA GLU A 266 12.95 -12.05 17.91
C GLU A 266 11.66 -11.96 17.08
N LEU A 267 11.74 -11.52 15.81
CA LEU A 267 10.58 -11.31 14.95
C LEU A 267 10.33 -12.53 14.06
N ASP A 268 9.22 -13.26 14.27
CA ASP A 268 8.78 -14.36 13.39
C ASP A 268 8.01 -13.83 12.17
N SER A 269 8.64 -12.96 11.38
CA SER A 269 8.06 -12.39 10.17
C SER A 269 9.13 -11.94 9.19
N PHE A 270 8.76 -11.84 7.93
CA PHE A 270 9.49 -11.01 6.96
C PHE A 270 9.38 -9.53 7.32
N VAL A 271 10.30 -8.72 6.79
CA VAL A 271 10.22 -7.26 6.89
C VAL A 271 10.33 -6.65 5.50
N ILE A 272 9.49 -5.67 5.22
CA ILE A 272 9.58 -4.85 4.01
C ILE A 272 10.06 -3.46 4.39
N LEU A 273 11.12 -2.97 3.74
CA LEU A 273 11.58 -1.59 3.83
C LEU A 273 11.24 -0.88 2.52
N ILE A 274 10.59 0.30 2.63
CA ILE A 274 10.09 1.09 1.49
C ILE A 274 10.70 2.47 1.58
N ALA A 275 11.66 2.79 0.72
CA ALA A 275 12.32 4.09 0.72
C ALA A 275 11.43 5.16 0.09
N VAL A 276 11.01 6.14 0.91
CA VAL A 276 10.08 7.21 0.50
C VAL A 276 10.79 8.53 0.24
N LYS A 277 12.03 8.72 0.71
CA LYS A 277 12.83 9.92 0.45
C LYS A 277 14.29 9.70 0.74
N GLY A 278 15.18 10.25 -0.12
CA GLY A 278 16.62 10.25 0.09
C GLY A 278 17.30 8.96 -0.35
N GLU A 279 18.53 8.75 0.11
CA GLU A 279 19.36 7.62 -0.28
C GLU A 279 20.24 7.11 0.87
N GLY A 280 20.57 5.84 0.79
CA GLY A 280 21.40 5.15 1.74
C GLY A 280 21.82 3.75 1.27
N SER A 281 22.20 2.92 2.22
CA SER A 281 22.52 1.52 1.99
C SER A 281 22.03 0.63 3.12
N ILE A 282 21.82 -0.64 2.80
CA ILE A 282 21.52 -1.71 3.75
C ILE A 282 22.73 -2.64 3.77
N LEU A 283 23.33 -2.79 4.94
CA LEU A 283 24.41 -3.75 5.20
C LEU A 283 23.80 -4.95 5.95
N THR A 284 23.94 -6.14 5.39
CA THR A 284 23.47 -7.39 5.99
C THR A 284 24.51 -8.02 6.92
N SER A 285 24.09 -8.97 7.77
CA SER A 285 24.99 -9.70 8.65
C SER A 285 26.02 -10.56 7.90
N SER A 286 25.78 -10.90 6.62
CA SER A 286 26.76 -11.58 5.73
C SER A 286 27.84 -10.65 5.20
N GLY A 287 27.73 -9.33 5.42
CA GLY A 287 28.67 -8.32 4.93
C GLY A 287 28.33 -7.77 3.55
N ASP A 288 27.23 -8.19 2.95
CA ASP A 288 26.77 -7.65 1.67
C ASP A 288 26.15 -6.26 1.86
N THR A 289 26.44 -5.35 0.93
CA THR A 289 25.90 -4.00 0.95
C THR A 289 25.04 -3.76 -0.27
N TYR A 290 23.81 -3.29 -0.04
CA TYR A 290 22.83 -2.99 -1.07
C TYR A 290 22.50 -1.49 -1.06
N THR A 291 22.44 -0.87 -2.23
CA THR A 291 21.88 0.49 -2.34
C THR A 291 20.42 0.49 -1.91
N PHE A 292 20.01 1.57 -1.26
CA PHE A 292 18.62 1.76 -0.83
C PHE A 292 18.26 3.23 -0.96
N ARG A 293 17.45 3.58 -1.94
CA ARG A 293 17.10 4.96 -2.26
C ARG A 293 15.60 5.11 -2.52
N GLU A 294 15.12 6.33 -2.48
CA GLU A 294 13.72 6.65 -2.79
C GLU A 294 13.23 5.92 -4.05
N GLY A 295 12.01 5.40 -3.99
CA GLY A 295 11.41 4.59 -5.04
C GLY A 295 11.82 3.12 -5.04
N GLU A 296 12.66 2.67 -4.11
CA GLU A 296 13.01 1.27 -3.95
C GLU A 296 12.27 0.64 -2.77
N SER A 297 11.87 -0.62 -2.94
CA SER A 297 11.36 -1.48 -1.88
C SER A 297 12.18 -2.76 -1.82
N VAL A 298 12.46 -3.22 -0.61
CA VAL A 298 13.21 -4.47 -0.37
C VAL A 298 12.44 -5.36 0.60
N LEU A 299 12.54 -6.67 0.38
CA LEU A 299 11.99 -7.69 1.26
C LEU A 299 13.14 -8.41 1.97
N LEU A 300 13.13 -8.38 3.29
CA LEU A 300 14.01 -9.14 4.17
C LEU A 300 13.24 -10.42 4.59
N PRO A 301 13.77 -11.62 4.32
CA PRO A 301 13.12 -12.85 4.75
C PRO A 301 13.10 -12.99 6.28
N ALA A 302 12.18 -13.78 6.81
CA ALA A 302 12.02 -14.02 8.26
C ALA A 302 13.26 -14.62 8.94
N THR A 303 14.21 -15.11 8.15
CA THR A 303 15.51 -15.58 8.63
C THR A 303 16.56 -14.46 8.75
N THR A 304 16.17 -13.19 8.58
CA THR A 304 17.04 -12.03 8.77
C THR A 304 17.08 -11.64 10.24
N ASP A 305 18.25 -11.72 10.86
CA ASP A 305 18.41 -11.32 12.27
C ASP A 305 18.69 -9.82 12.39
N ILE A 306 19.71 -9.31 11.70
CA ILE A 306 20.18 -7.94 11.85
C ILE A 306 20.52 -7.35 10.48
N VAL A 307 20.12 -6.11 10.27
CA VAL A 307 20.61 -5.26 9.18
C VAL A 307 21.02 -3.90 9.73
N LYS A 308 21.96 -3.24 9.05
CA LYS A 308 22.31 -1.86 9.34
C LYS A 308 21.92 -0.98 8.16
N VAL A 309 21.15 0.06 8.44
CA VAL A 309 20.79 1.09 7.46
C VAL A 309 21.64 2.31 7.69
N GLU A 310 22.27 2.82 6.62
CA GLU A 310 23.13 4.00 6.64
C GLU A 310 22.67 4.98 5.55
N GLY A 311 22.85 6.27 5.80
CA GLY A 311 22.56 7.33 4.83
C GLY A 311 21.61 8.39 5.37
N ASN A 312 21.22 9.33 4.51
CA ASN A 312 20.20 10.32 4.79
C ASN A 312 18.90 9.86 4.08
N ILE A 313 18.15 9.05 4.77
CA ILE A 313 17.04 8.31 4.17
C ILE A 313 15.82 8.25 5.08
N LYS A 314 14.65 8.42 4.48
CA LYS A 314 13.36 8.16 5.11
C LYS A 314 12.73 6.93 4.46
N PHE A 315 12.31 5.99 5.29
CA PHE A 315 11.65 4.77 4.81
C PHE A 315 10.53 4.31 5.75
N LEU A 316 9.63 3.53 5.19
CA LEU A 316 8.65 2.78 5.96
C LEU A 316 9.19 1.37 6.17
N GLU A 317 8.94 0.82 7.35
CA GLU A 317 9.16 -0.58 7.71
C GLU A 317 7.79 -1.21 7.93
N THR A 318 7.52 -2.36 7.33
CA THR A 318 6.26 -3.08 7.57
C THR A 318 6.48 -4.59 7.65
N PHE A 319 5.72 -5.24 8.52
CA PHE A 319 5.72 -6.69 8.75
C PHE A 319 4.33 -7.16 9.23
N VAL A 320 4.11 -8.48 9.30
CA VAL A 320 2.85 -9.11 9.72
C VAL A 320 3.03 -9.86 11.04
#